data_84b965d0c8c11772d76e3dcba32ae814
#
_entry.id   84b965d0c8c11772d76e3dcba32ae814
#
_cell.length_a   1.000
_cell.length_b   1.000
_cell.length_c   1.000
_cell.angle_alpha   90.00
_cell.angle_beta   90.00
_cell.angle_gamma   90.00
#
_symmetry.space_group_name_H-M   'P 1'
#
loop_
_entity.id
_entity.type
_entity.pdbx_description
1 polymer ?
#
loop_
_entity_poly.entity_id
_entity_poly.type
_entity_poly.pdbx_seq_one_letter_code
_entity_poly.pdbx_strand_id
1 'polypeptide(L)'
;MQTVHHTRHEVLTSAPADHVFALVADVTGWPQVFGPTVHAEVAEEEQDEQLLRIWAFANDEVRSWTSRRTLDRSAGTVAFRQVVSSPPVAGMGGEWRVERVGDATRVVLLHDYSVVDDEPGAAAWVASAVEHNSEAELAALRGAAETGVQRPELTFSFSDSTEIQGSAEDVYAFLDRADAWPERLPHVAAARFTEEPDGVQVLDMDTRGPDGSVHNTRSVRVSFPERGLLVYKQLKVPPVMTGHTGRWTVEQHGDTVTATSWHTVSLDPAGVREHFGAGTTPAEARTLVRHALGTNSSTTLRYAKEHAERCRG
;
A
#
# COMPACT_ATOMS: atom_id res chain seq x y z
N MET A 1 37.02 -7.57 -6.69
CA MET A 1 35.90 -8.13 -5.89
C MET A 1 35.18 -6.96 -5.30
N GLN A 2 33.87 -6.84 -5.48
CA GLN A 2 33.12 -5.80 -4.81
C GLN A 2 33.07 -6.02 -3.30
N THR A 3 33.19 -4.96 -2.54
CA THR A 3 33.06 -4.99 -1.07
C THR A 3 31.61 -5.22 -0.69
N VAL A 4 31.34 -6.22 0.14
CA VAL A 4 30.00 -6.49 0.68
C VAL A 4 29.93 -5.93 2.09
N HIS A 5 28.95 -5.06 2.32
CA HIS A 5 28.63 -4.49 3.62
C HIS A 5 27.52 -5.28 4.27
N HIS A 6 27.55 -5.43 5.60
CA HIS A 6 26.52 -6.13 6.36
C HIS A 6 25.98 -5.24 7.47
N THR A 7 24.67 -5.29 7.67
CA THR A 7 24.00 -4.62 8.80
C THR A 7 23.11 -5.58 9.55
N ARG A 8 22.82 -5.27 10.81
CA ARG A 8 21.91 -6.01 11.66
C ARG A 8 21.14 -5.04 12.55
N HIS A 9 19.83 -5.07 12.43
CA HIS A 9 18.91 -4.32 13.26
C HIS A 9 17.95 -5.27 13.95
N GLU A 10 17.45 -4.90 15.12
CA GLU A 10 16.47 -5.73 15.82
C GLU A 10 15.49 -4.92 16.65
N VAL A 11 14.33 -5.52 16.91
CA VAL A 11 13.33 -4.98 17.82
C VAL A 11 12.66 -6.12 18.60
N LEU A 12 12.21 -5.81 19.81
CA LEU A 12 11.35 -6.70 20.60
C LEU A 12 9.91 -6.23 20.51
N THR A 13 8.98 -7.17 20.40
CA THR A 13 7.53 -6.93 20.43
C THR A 13 6.83 -7.92 21.36
N SER A 14 5.70 -7.50 21.91
CA SER A 14 4.81 -8.36 22.70
C SER A 14 3.89 -9.22 21.83
N ALA A 15 3.84 -8.98 20.52
CA ALA A 15 3.01 -9.76 19.60
C ALA A 15 3.56 -11.19 19.42
N PRO A 16 2.70 -12.21 19.24
CA PRO A 16 3.12 -13.57 18.97
C PRO A 16 3.96 -13.72 17.71
N ALA A 17 4.98 -14.59 17.72
CA ALA A 17 5.89 -14.80 16.59
C ALA A 17 5.17 -15.16 15.28
N ASP A 18 4.18 -16.04 15.36
CA ASP A 18 3.40 -16.45 14.17
C ASP A 18 2.65 -15.27 13.55
N HIS A 19 2.15 -14.34 14.38
CA HIS A 19 1.47 -13.12 13.90
C HIS A 19 2.46 -12.16 13.22
N VAL A 20 3.63 -11.95 13.82
CA VAL A 20 4.69 -11.11 13.24
C VAL A 20 5.19 -11.71 11.92
N PHE A 21 5.43 -13.03 11.90
CA PHE A 21 5.85 -13.72 10.67
C PHE A 21 4.80 -13.57 9.55
N ALA A 22 3.51 -13.69 9.88
CA ALA A 22 2.43 -13.51 8.91
C ALA A 22 2.44 -12.11 8.28
N LEU A 23 2.72 -11.04 9.06
CA LEU A 23 2.84 -9.67 8.54
C LEU A 23 4.01 -9.49 7.58
N VAL A 24 5.15 -10.16 7.84
CA VAL A 24 6.31 -10.14 6.93
C VAL A 24 6.05 -11.00 5.68
N ALA A 25 5.37 -12.14 5.85
CA ALA A 25 5.09 -13.08 4.77
C ALA A 25 4.03 -12.57 3.78
N ASP A 26 2.98 -11.87 4.26
CA ASP A 26 1.92 -11.32 3.41
C ASP A 26 2.29 -9.96 2.85
N VAL A 27 2.88 -9.95 1.65
CA VAL A 27 3.28 -8.70 0.96
C VAL A 27 2.09 -7.82 0.56
N THR A 28 0.90 -8.40 0.41
CA THR A 28 -0.29 -7.64 0.01
C THR A 28 -0.74 -6.71 1.13
N GLY A 29 -0.42 -7.04 2.37
CA GLY A 29 -0.63 -6.21 3.56
C GLY A 29 0.43 -5.12 3.78
N TRP A 30 1.60 -5.21 3.12
CA TRP A 30 2.72 -4.29 3.33
C TRP A 30 2.38 -2.80 3.19
N PRO A 31 1.52 -2.37 2.25
CA PRO A 31 1.13 -0.97 2.16
C PRO A 31 0.46 -0.41 3.42
N GLN A 32 -0.15 -1.28 4.26
CA GLN A 32 -0.73 -0.89 5.56
C GLN A 32 0.30 -0.91 6.68
N VAL A 33 1.34 -1.72 6.57
CA VAL A 33 2.37 -1.91 7.61
C VAL A 33 3.53 -0.93 7.39
N PHE A 34 4.09 -0.91 6.18
CA PHE A 34 5.28 -0.13 5.86
C PHE A 34 4.94 1.19 5.17
N GLY A 35 5.29 2.30 5.81
CA GLY A 35 5.03 3.64 5.29
C GLY A 35 5.43 3.85 3.82
N PRO A 36 6.67 3.52 3.41
CA PRO A 36 7.13 3.70 2.04
C PRO A 36 6.44 2.80 1.01
N THR A 37 5.96 1.61 1.38
CA THR A 37 5.38 0.66 0.42
C THR A 37 4.04 1.16 -0.10
N VAL A 38 3.93 1.35 -1.42
CA VAL A 38 2.71 1.74 -2.13
C VAL A 38 1.92 0.50 -2.55
N HIS A 39 2.60 -0.46 -3.17
CA HIS A 39 2.04 -1.73 -3.63
C HIS A 39 3.12 -2.81 -3.60
N ALA A 40 2.73 -4.02 -3.29
CA ALA A 40 3.57 -5.21 -3.46
C ALA A 40 2.69 -6.40 -3.87
N GLU A 41 3.21 -7.20 -4.77
CA GLU A 41 2.51 -8.39 -5.28
C GLU A 41 3.48 -9.54 -5.49
N VAL A 42 2.96 -10.77 -5.40
CA VAL A 42 3.67 -11.98 -5.81
C VAL A 42 3.44 -12.16 -7.31
N ALA A 43 4.50 -12.01 -8.10
CA ALA A 43 4.47 -12.19 -9.55
C ALA A 43 4.58 -13.67 -9.93
N GLU A 44 5.41 -14.43 -9.20
CA GLU A 44 5.60 -15.86 -9.38
C GLU A 44 5.77 -16.53 -8.01
N GLU A 45 5.23 -17.73 -7.87
CA GLU A 45 5.36 -18.51 -6.64
C GLU A 45 5.64 -19.97 -7.00
N GLU A 46 6.69 -20.52 -6.41
CA GLU A 46 7.04 -21.92 -6.54
C GLU A 46 7.50 -22.46 -5.19
N GLN A 47 6.68 -23.31 -4.55
CA GLN A 47 6.89 -23.83 -3.20
C GLN A 47 7.07 -22.70 -2.17
N ASP A 48 8.28 -22.58 -1.60
CA ASP A 48 8.63 -21.55 -0.61
C ASP A 48 9.33 -20.34 -1.23
N GLU A 49 9.55 -20.33 -2.54
CA GLU A 49 10.15 -19.23 -3.27
C GLU A 49 9.10 -18.35 -3.95
N GLN A 50 9.30 -17.04 -3.86
CA GLN A 50 8.42 -16.05 -4.49
C GLN A 50 9.24 -14.99 -5.21
N LEU A 51 8.76 -14.60 -6.40
CA LEU A 51 9.22 -13.40 -7.09
C LEU A 51 8.23 -12.29 -6.81
N LEU A 52 8.70 -11.22 -6.20
CA LEU A 52 7.90 -10.06 -5.85
C LEU A 52 8.12 -8.92 -6.83
N ARG A 53 7.06 -8.17 -7.12
CA ARG A 53 7.13 -6.81 -7.64
C ARG A 53 6.73 -5.85 -6.53
N ILE A 54 7.53 -4.81 -6.31
CA ILE A 54 7.36 -3.86 -5.21
C ILE A 54 7.41 -2.45 -5.79
N TRP A 55 6.47 -1.60 -5.37
CA TRP A 55 6.44 -0.17 -5.62
C TRP A 55 6.51 0.53 -4.27
N ALA A 56 7.56 1.32 -4.07
CA ALA A 56 7.73 2.05 -2.82
C ALA A 56 8.49 3.36 -3.03
N PHE A 57 8.36 4.24 -2.06
CA PHE A 57 9.12 5.48 -2.02
C PHE A 57 10.61 5.20 -1.77
N ALA A 58 11.44 5.81 -2.60
CA ALA A 58 12.87 5.93 -2.43
C ALA A 58 13.26 7.36 -2.78
N ASN A 59 13.74 8.14 -1.80
CA ASN A 59 14.09 9.56 -1.97
C ASN A 59 12.94 10.41 -2.54
N ASP A 60 11.76 10.31 -1.95
CA ASP A 60 10.53 11.03 -2.34
C ASP A 60 9.94 10.71 -3.73
N GLU A 61 10.56 9.77 -4.46
CA GLU A 61 10.04 9.25 -5.73
C GLU A 61 9.57 7.80 -5.54
N VAL A 62 8.51 7.42 -6.25
CA VAL A 62 8.07 6.03 -6.29
C VAL A 62 8.93 5.27 -7.28
N ARG A 63 9.56 4.21 -6.81
CA ARG A 63 10.36 3.28 -7.61
C ARG A 63 9.74 1.91 -7.58
N SER A 64 9.95 1.15 -8.65
CA SER A 64 9.59 -0.26 -8.72
C SER A 64 10.84 -1.13 -8.85
N TRP A 65 10.81 -2.29 -8.21
CA TRP A 65 11.85 -3.30 -8.37
C TRP A 65 11.29 -4.70 -8.17
N THR A 66 12.09 -5.68 -8.56
CA THR A 66 11.78 -7.09 -8.40
C THR A 66 12.70 -7.70 -7.35
N SER A 67 12.14 -8.48 -6.45
CA SER A 67 12.87 -9.17 -5.40
C SER A 67 12.47 -10.65 -5.35
N ARG A 68 13.45 -11.54 -5.31
CA ARG A 68 13.22 -12.95 -5.00
C ARG A 68 13.31 -13.15 -3.51
N ARG A 69 12.41 -13.95 -2.94
CA ARG A 69 12.45 -14.32 -1.53
C ARG A 69 12.15 -15.80 -1.32
N THR A 70 12.66 -16.33 -0.21
CA THR A 70 12.39 -17.68 0.27
C THR A 70 11.83 -17.60 1.68
N LEU A 71 10.71 -18.28 1.93
CA LEU A 71 10.03 -18.31 3.22
C LEU A 71 10.27 -19.66 3.91
N ASP A 72 10.88 -19.65 5.10
CA ASP A 72 10.94 -20.82 5.99
C ASP A 72 10.10 -20.55 7.25
N ARG A 73 8.86 -21.04 7.22
CA ARG A 73 7.93 -20.87 8.36
C ARG A 73 8.42 -21.62 9.59
N SER A 74 9.11 -22.74 9.42
CA SER A 74 9.60 -23.56 10.54
C SER A 74 10.77 -22.92 11.26
N ALA A 75 11.65 -22.24 10.50
CA ALA A 75 12.76 -21.47 11.04
C ALA A 75 12.35 -20.03 11.43
N GLY A 76 11.17 -19.56 11.01
CA GLY A 76 10.74 -18.17 11.22
C GLY A 76 11.54 -17.18 10.40
N THR A 77 12.01 -17.55 9.19
CA THR A 77 12.87 -16.72 8.37
C THR A 77 12.27 -16.40 7.00
N VAL A 78 12.60 -15.22 6.50
CA VAL A 78 12.29 -14.78 5.13
C VAL A 78 13.56 -14.16 4.54
N ALA A 79 14.29 -14.93 3.74
CA ALA A 79 15.45 -14.43 3.00
C ALA A 79 14.99 -13.72 1.72
N PHE A 80 15.64 -12.63 1.36
CA PHE A 80 15.30 -11.87 0.15
C PHE A 80 16.55 -11.35 -0.57
N ARG A 81 16.41 -11.16 -1.90
CA ARG A 81 17.43 -10.53 -2.74
C ARG A 81 16.80 -9.79 -3.92
N GLN A 82 17.24 -8.57 -4.16
CA GLN A 82 16.87 -7.85 -5.38
C GLN A 82 17.39 -8.60 -6.61
N VAL A 83 16.53 -8.77 -7.59
CA VAL A 83 16.89 -9.43 -8.87
C VAL A 83 17.69 -8.47 -9.75
N VAL A 84 17.28 -7.21 -9.75
CA VAL A 84 17.95 -6.11 -10.45
C VAL A 84 18.10 -4.95 -9.46
N SER A 85 19.33 -4.49 -9.29
CA SER A 85 19.64 -3.32 -8.45
C SER A 85 19.83 -2.09 -9.31
N SER A 86 19.53 -0.91 -8.74
CA SER A 86 19.75 0.39 -9.39
C SER A 86 20.91 1.13 -8.74
N PRO A 87 21.77 1.80 -9.51
CA PRO A 87 22.87 2.59 -8.95
C PRO A 87 22.35 3.63 -7.92
N PRO A 88 23.11 3.86 -6.83
CA PRO A 88 24.48 3.40 -6.58
C PRO A 88 24.60 1.97 -6.03
N VAL A 89 23.47 1.27 -5.77
CA VAL A 89 23.47 -0.12 -5.28
C VAL A 89 23.82 -1.07 -6.43
N ALA A 90 24.84 -1.91 -6.23
CA ALA A 90 25.20 -2.96 -7.18
C ALA A 90 24.51 -4.28 -6.86
N GLY A 91 24.20 -4.54 -5.59
CA GLY A 91 23.44 -5.69 -5.13
C GLY A 91 22.95 -5.46 -3.71
N MET A 92 21.75 -5.96 -3.41
CA MET A 92 21.16 -5.89 -2.07
C MET A 92 20.33 -7.13 -1.79
N GLY A 93 20.50 -7.67 -0.59
CA GLY A 93 19.70 -8.75 -0.04
C GLY A 93 19.66 -8.68 1.47
N GLY A 94 19.03 -9.66 2.07
CA GLY A 94 18.93 -9.73 3.52
C GLY A 94 18.05 -10.86 4.00
N GLU A 95 17.72 -10.81 5.27
CA GLU A 95 16.88 -11.82 5.92
C GLU A 95 16.11 -11.20 7.09
N TRP A 96 14.84 -11.46 7.15
CA TRP A 96 14.02 -11.30 8.34
C TRP A 96 14.10 -12.57 9.17
N ARG A 97 14.32 -12.43 10.48
CA ARG A 97 14.23 -13.53 11.45
C ARG A 97 13.23 -13.15 12.52
N VAL A 98 12.29 -14.04 12.78
CA VAL A 98 11.25 -13.89 13.80
C VAL A 98 11.43 -15.01 14.82
N GLU A 99 11.88 -14.65 16.01
CA GLU A 99 12.30 -15.60 17.03
C GLU A 99 11.49 -15.37 18.33
N ARG A 100 10.97 -16.43 18.93
CA ARG A 100 10.38 -16.35 20.27
C ARG A 100 11.47 -16.29 21.33
N VAL A 101 11.39 -15.28 22.22
CA VAL A 101 12.32 -15.07 23.31
C VAL A 101 11.54 -14.89 24.61
N GLY A 102 11.33 -15.99 25.37
CA GLY A 102 10.45 -15.96 26.54
C GLY A 102 9.01 -15.64 26.15
N ASP A 103 8.44 -14.60 26.71
CA ASP A 103 7.08 -14.10 26.43
C ASP A 103 7.04 -13.03 25.33
N ALA A 104 8.21 -12.66 24.78
CA ALA A 104 8.33 -11.69 23.72
C ALA A 104 8.75 -12.35 22.39
N THR A 105 8.62 -11.61 21.30
CA THR A 105 9.13 -11.94 19.98
C THR A 105 10.26 -10.98 19.63
N ARG A 106 11.41 -11.52 19.23
CA ARG A 106 12.51 -10.76 18.64
C ARG A 106 12.35 -10.80 17.13
N VAL A 107 12.45 -9.64 16.50
CA VAL A 107 12.52 -9.50 15.06
C VAL A 107 13.90 -8.95 14.71
N VAL A 108 14.63 -9.67 13.86
CA VAL A 108 15.94 -9.25 13.36
C VAL A 108 15.81 -9.02 11.86
N LEU A 109 16.36 -7.91 11.39
CA LEU A 109 16.50 -7.58 9.98
C LEU A 109 17.97 -7.47 9.63
N LEU A 110 18.42 -8.37 8.78
CA LEU A 110 19.77 -8.39 8.23
C LEU A 110 19.76 -7.84 6.81
N HIS A 111 20.78 -7.04 6.47
CA HIS A 111 21.05 -6.68 5.08
C HIS A 111 22.49 -7.01 4.71
N ASP A 112 22.67 -7.40 3.45
CA ASP A 112 23.94 -7.41 2.75
C ASP A 112 23.80 -6.58 1.46
N TYR A 113 24.76 -5.68 1.22
CA TYR A 113 24.73 -4.84 0.03
C TYR A 113 26.14 -4.52 -0.47
N SER A 114 26.23 -4.19 -1.74
CA SER A 114 27.44 -3.66 -2.38
C SER A 114 27.08 -2.44 -3.22
N VAL A 115 28.06 -1.58 -3.47
CA VAL A 115 27.89 -0.38 -4.29
C VAL A 115 28.69 -0.48 -5.59
N VAL A 116 28.24 0.22 -6.61
CA VAL A 116 28.91 0.26 -7.91
C VAL A 116 30.30 0.86 -7.73
N ASP A 117 31.30 0.16 -8.27
CA ASP A 117 32.73 0.55 -8.27
C ASP A 117 33.35 0.78 -6.89
N ASP A 118 32.72 0.29 -5.81
CA ASP A 118 33.13 0.51 -4.41
C ASP A 118 33.37 1.99 -4.06
N GLU A 119 32.58 2.91 -4.65
CA GLU A 119 32.70 4.36 -4.46
C GLU A 119 32.37 4.74 -3.01
N PRO A 120 33.33 5.36 -2.25
CA PRO A 120 33.18 5.55 -0.81
C PRO A 120 32.01 6.47 -0.41
N GLY A 121 31.70 7.50 -1.20
CA GLY A 121 30.57 8.39 -0.96
C GLY A 121 29.24 7.68 -1.15
N ALA A 122 29.14 6.84 -2.19
CA ALA A 122 27.97 5.98 -2.42
C ALA A 122 27.81 4.96 -1.28
N ALA A 123 28.91 4.34 -0.82
CA ALA A 123 28.86 3.38 0.29
C ALA A 123 28.34 4.04 1.58
N ALA A 124 28.82 5.23 1.93
CA ALA A 124 28.35 5.96 3.10
C ALA A 124 26.87 6.38 2.99
N TRP A 125 26.44 6.80 1.79
CA TRP A 125 25.04 7.16 1.54
C TRP A 125 24.12 5.93 1.65
N VAL A 126 24.48 4.80 1.05
CA VAL A 126 23.69 3.55 1.13
C VAL A 126 23.65 3.05 2.56
N ALA A 127 24.78 3.10 3.31
CA ALA A 127 24.82 2.72 4.72
C ALA A 127 23.79 3.51 5.55
N SER A 128 23.79 4.84 5.40
CA SER A 128 22.86 5.72 6.11
C SER A 128 21.39 5.44 5.73
N ALA A 129 21.11 5.17 4.45
CA ALA A 129 19.77 4.83 4.00
C ALA A 129 19.29 3.48 4.55
N VAL A 130 20.16 2.46 4.54
CA VAL A 130 19.84 1.13 5.09
C VAL A 130 19.58 1.21 6.59
N GLU A 131 20.39 1.95 7.35
CA GLU A 131 20.21 2.18 8.79
C GLU A 131 18.85 2.79 9.07
N HIS A 132 18.56 3.94 8.48
CA HIS A 132 17.32 4.69 8.69
C HIS A 132 16.07 3.86 8.30
N ASN A 133 16.11 3.21 7.14
CA ASN A 133 14.98 2.44 6.64
C ASN A 133 14.73 1.19 7.50
N SER A 134 15.79 0.48 7.91
CA SER A 134 15.66 -0.72 8.75
C SER A 134 15.05 -0.41 10.13
N GLU A 135 15.47 0.70 10.76
CA GLU A 135 14.87 1.15 12.01
C GLU A 135 13.40 1.51 11.85
N ALA A 136 13.06 2.24 10.79
CA ALA A 136 11.68 2.64 10.49
C ALA A 136 10.78 1.43 10.18
N GLU A 137 11.28 0.45 9.40
CA GLU A 137 10.55 -0.77 9.07
C GLU A 137 10.30 -1.65 10.31
N LEU A 138 11.30 -1.84 11.16
CA LEU A 138 11.16 -2.59 12.41
C LEU A 138 10.18 -1.91 13.38
N ALA A 139 10.23 -0.59 13.51
CA ALA A 139 9.31 0.17 14.33
C ALA A 139 7.86 0.06 13.82
N ALA A 140 7.68 0.17 12.51
CA ALA A 140 6.37 0.04 11.85
C ALA A 140 5.80 -1.38 12.01
N LEU A 141 6.62 -2.41 11.78
CA LEU A 141 6.22 -3.81 11.96
C LEU A 141 5.81 -4.09 13.41
N ARG A 142 6.58 -3.62 14.39
CA ARG A 142 6.23 -3.75 15.81
C ARG A 142 4.89 -3.10 16.12
N GLY A 143 4.69 -1.85 15.68
CA GLY A 143 3.45 -1.11 15.92
C GLY A 143 2.24 -1.79 15.29
N ALA A 144 2.37 -2.26 14.05
CA ALA A 144 1.31 -2.99 13.35
C ALA A 144 0.98 -4.34 14.05
N ALA A 145 2.00 -5.09 14.45
CA ALA A 145 1.83 -6.37 15.13
C ALA A 145 1.15 -6.22 16.49
N GLU A 146 1.59 -5.28 17.32
CA GLU A 146 1.00 -5.02 18.63
C GLU A 146 -0.45 -4.50 18.52
N THR A 147 -0.70 -3.57 17.59
CA THR A 147 -2.04 -3.04 17.32
C THR A 147 -2.96 -4.14 16.78
N GLY A 148 -2.50 -4.96 15.85
CA GLY A 148 -3.28 -6.05 15.26
C GLY A 148 -3.74 -7.09 16.29
N VAL A 149 -2.92 -7.36 17.31
CA VAL A 149 -3.28 -8.27 18.42
C VAL A 149 -4.18 -7.59 19.45
N GLN A 150 -3.83 -6.37 19.87
CA GLN A 150 -4.53 -5.67 20.96
C GLN A 150 -5.83 -5.01 20.49
N ARG A 151 -5.90 -4.54 19.29
CA ARG A 151 -6.99 -3.74 18.72
C ARG A 151 -7.33 -4.13 17.27
N PRO A 152 -7.62 -5.42 16.98
CA PRO A 152 -7.87 -5.89 15.62
C PRO A 152 -9.08 -5.19 14.95
N GLU A 153 -9.98 -4.63 15.77
CA GLU A 153 -11.14 -3.87 15.31
C GLU A 153 -10.79 -2.53 14.64
N LEU A 154 -9.56 -2.03 14.77
CA LEU A 154 -9.15 -0.75 14.17
C LEU A 154 -8.86 -0.85 12.67
N THR A 155 -8.55 -2.03 12.15
CA THR A 155 -8.33 -2.23 10.70
C THR A 155 -9.47 -3.04 10.11
N PHE A 156 -10.02 -2.59 8.99
CA PHE A 156 -11.10 -3.28 8.29
C PHE A 156 -11.04 -3.05 6.79
N SER A 157 -11.59 -3.99 6.03
CA SER A 157 -11.72 -3.91 4.58
C SER A 157 -13.17 -4.02 4.15
N PHE A 158 -13.49 -3.43 3.01
CA PHE A 158 -14.79 -3.52 2.37
C PHE A 158 -14.68 -3.27 0.88
N SER A 159 -15.74 -3.62 0.15
CA SER A 159 -15.84 -3.34 -1.28
C SER A 159 -17.26 -2.94 -1.67
N ASP A 160 -17.35 -2.25 -2.80
CA ASP A 160 -18.59 -1.91 -3.49
C ASP A 160 -18.42 -2.22 -4.98
N SER A 161 -19.41 -2.90 -5.60
CA SER A 161 -19.36 -3.30 -6.99
C SER A 161 -20.54 -2.75 -7.78
N THR A 162 -20.35 -2.57 -9.08
CA THR A 162 -21.38 -2.12 -10.01
C THR A 162 -21.26 -2.91 -11.32
N GLU A 163 -22.39 -3.40 -11.82
CA GLU A 163 -22.48 -3.98 -13.17
C GLU A 163 -22.75 -2.87 -14.20
N ILE A 164 -22.03 -2.92 -15.31
CA ILE A 164 -21.99 -1.90 -16.34
C ILE A 164 -22.16 -2.56 -17.71
N GLN A 165 -23.05 -2.02 -18.53
CA GLN A 165 -23.20 -2.44 -19.94
C GLN A 165 -22.26 -1.62 -20.82
N GLY A 166 -21.06 -2.15 -21.13
CA GLY A 166 -20.04 -1.40 -21.85
C GLY A 166 -18.74 -2.17 -22.01
N SER A 167 -17.66 -1.46 -22.32
CA SER A 167 -16.33 -2.04 -22.42
C SER A 167 -15.54 -1.80 -21.11
N ALA A 168 -14.70 -2.76 -20.74
CA ALA A 168 -13.78 -2.62 -19.63
C ALA A 168 -12.80 -1.46 -19.87
N GLU A 169 -12.42 -1.21 -21.12
CA GLU A 169 -11.54 -0.12 -21.52
C GLU A 169 -12.13 1.26 -21.18
N ASP A 170 -13.42 1.50 -21.51
CA ASP A 170 -14.08 2.78 -21.21
C ASP A 170 -14.22 3.02 -19.70
N VAL A 171 -14.57 1.95 -18.96
CA VAL A 171 -14.69 2.01 -17.51
C VAL A 171 -13.32 2.29 -16.87
N TYR A 172 -12.28 1.56 -17.31
CA TYR A 172 -10.94 1.72 -16.79
C TYR A 172 -10.39 3.11 -17.10
N ALA A 173 -10.51 3.58 -18.34
CA ALA A 173 -10.09 4.91 -18.74
C ALA A 173 -10.78 6.03 -17.94
N PHE A 174 -12.05 5.85 -17.55
CA PHE A 174 -12.73 6.80 -16.67
C PHE A 174 -12.09 6.86 -15.27
N LEU A 175 -11.74 5.70 -14.69
CA LEU A 175 -11.14 5.59 -13.36
C LEU A 175 -9.67 6.05 -13.36
N ASP A 176 -8.95 5.77 -14.42
CA ASP A 176 -7.54 6.07 -14.58
C ASP A 176 -7.28 7.57 -14.74
N ARG A 177 -8.10 8.26 -15.55
CA ARG A 177 -7.99 9.69 -15.86
C ARG A 177 -8.55 10.56 -14.72
N ALA A 178 -7.90 10.52 -13.54
CA ALA A 178 -8.31 11.31 -12.37
C ALA A 178 -8.12 12.83 -12.57
N ASP A 179 -7.33 13.25 -13.53
CA ASP A 179 -7.21 14.64 -13.98
C ASP A 179 -8.55 15.22 -14.46
N ALA A 180 -9.40 14.39 -15.05
CA ALA A 180 -10.72 14.78 -15.53
C ALA A 180 -11.84 14.67 -14.47
N TRP A 181 -11.57 14.17 -13.28
CA TRP A 181 -12.58 13.97 -12.23
C TRP A 181 -13.28 15.26 -11.75
N PRO A 182 -12.63 16.44 -11.64
CA PRO A 182 -13.33 17.66 -11.25
C PRO A 182 -14.50 18.03 -12.18
N GLU A 183 -14.41 17.67 -13.46
CA GLU A 183 -15.46 17.92 -14.45
C GLU A 183 -16.51 16.79 -14.50
N ARG A 184 -16.11 15.58 -14.05
CA ARG A 184 -16.93 14.35 -14.17
C ARG A 184 -17.64 13.96 -12.89
N LEU A 185 -17.08 14.31 -11.71
CA LEU A 185 -17.56 13.86 -10.42
C LEU A 185 -17.96 15.04 -9.52
N PRO A 186 -19.22 15.10 -9.05
CA PRO A 186 -19.72 16.26 -8.30
C PRO A 186 -19.03 16.45 -6.94
N HIS A 187 -18.50 15.38 -6.36
CA HIS A 187 -17.80 15.43 -5.08
C HIS A 187 -16.32 15.80 -5.21
N VAL A 188 -15.75 15.86 -6.41
CA VAL A 188 -14.37 16.29 -6.63
C VAL A 188 -14.36 17.79 -6.92
N ALA A 189 -13.73 18.57 -6.03
CA ALA A 189 -13.64 20.03 -6.17
C ALA A 189 -12.47 20.44 -7.05
N ALA A 190 -11.33 19.76 -6.89
CA ALA A 190 -10.11 19.95 -7.67
C ALA A 190 -9.27 18.66 -7.66
N ALA A 191 -8.47 18.46 -8.70
CA ALA A 191 -7.48 17.41 -8.79
C ALA A 191 -6.20 17.98 -9.40
N ARG A 192 -5.07 17.74 -8.74
CA ARG A 192 -3.73 17.93 -9.28
C ARG A 192 -3.16 16.54 -9.51
N PHE A 193 -2.84 16.27 -10.75
CA PHE A 193 -2.48 14.93 -11.22
C PHE A 193 -1.16 14.98 -11.96
N THR A 194 -0.24 14.09 -11.62
CA THR A 194 0.98 13.84 -12.38
C THR A 194 1.10 12.34 -12.63
N GLU A 195 1.57 12.00 -13.81
CA GLU A 195 1.83 10.62 -14.21
C GLU A 195 3.30 10.49 -14.58
N GLU A 196 3.94 9.53 -13.94
CA GLU A 196 5.32 9.14 -14.17
C GLU A 196 5.36 7.93 -15.13
N PRO A 197 6.51 7.63 -15.75
CA PRO A 197 6.68 6.37 -16.47
C PRO A 197 6.22 5.17 -15.61
N ASP A 198 5.86 4.08 -16.27
CA ASP A 198 5.43 2.82 -15.63
C ASP A 198 4.08 2.88 -14.89
N GLY A 199 3.20 3.85 -15.22
CA GLY A 199 1.85 3.93 -14.70
C GLY A 199 1.75 4.37 -13.24
N VAL A 200 2.82 4.97 -12.70
CA VAL A 200 2.79 5.59 -11.36
C VAL A 200 2.17 6.98 -11.47
N GLN A 201 1.13 7.22 -10.67
CA GLN A 201 0.38 8.46 -10.67
C GLN A 201 0.36 9.07 -9.27
N VAL A 202 0.58 10.37 -9.16
CA VAL A 202 0.36 11.13 -7.92
C VAL A 202 -0.89 11.99 -8.08
N LEU A 203 -1.85 11.78 -7.18
CA LEU A 203 -3.11 12.50 -7.16
C LEU A 203 -3.26 13.27 -5.85
N ASP A 204 -3.30 14.60 -5.96
CA ASP A 204 -3.66 15.49 -4.86
C ASP A 204 -5.08 16.03 -5.15
N MET A 205 -6.06 15.66 -4.32
CA MET A 205 -7.48 15.84 -4.62
C MET A 205 -8.20 16.53 -3.48
N ASP A 206 -9.02 17.52 -3.83
CA ASP A 206 -9.93 18.20 -2.93
C ASP A 206 -11.35 17.61 -3.11
N THR A 207 -11.89 17.01 -2.06
CA THR A 207 -13.22 16.38 -2.05
C THR A 207 -14.21 17.20 -1.23
N ARG A 208 -15.42 17.44 -1.76
CA ARG A 208 -16.52 18.10 -1.06
C ARG A 208 -17.25 17.11 -0.17
N GLY A 209 -17.38 17.43 1.11
CA GLY A 209 -18.27 16.76 2.05
C GLY A 209 -19.74 17.16 1.85
N PRO A 210 -20.69 16.37 2.40
CA PRO A 210 -22.12 16.69 2.34
C PRO A 210 -22.50 18.02 3.01
N ASP A 211 -21.70 18.47 3.96
CA ASP A 211 -21.84 19.73 4.69
C ASP A 211 -21.20 20.94 3.97
N GLY A 212 -20.65 20.71 2.76
CA GLY A 212 -19.93 21.72 1.99
C GLY A 212 -18.47 21.92 2.41
N SER A 213 -17.97 21.18 3.40
CA SER A 213 -16.55 21.17 3.76
C SER A 213 -15.71 20.62 2.60
N VAL A 214 -14.43 21.03 2.56
CA VAL A 214 -13.48 20.51 1.58
C VAL A 214 -12.36 19.80 2.31
N HIS A 215 -12.15 18.55 1.95
CA HIS A 215 -11.07 17.72 2.49
C HIS A 215 -10.03 17.43 1.42
N ASN A 216 -8.79 17.77 1.72
CA ASN A 216 -7.68 17.47 0.82
C ASN A 216 -7.07 16.10 1.17
N THR A 217 -6.89 15.28 0.16
CA THR A 217 -6.18 13.98 0.23
C THR A 217 -5.07 13.94 -0.80
N ARG A 218 -4.01 13.20 -0.50
CA ARG A 218 -2.94 12.92 -1.44
C ARG A 218 -2.72 11.43 -1.51
N SER A 219 -2.64 10.89 -2.70
CA SER A 219 -2.42 9.46 -2.93
C SER A 219 -1.39 9.21 -4.02
N VAL A 220 -0.74 8.05 -3.94
CA VAL A 220 -0.05 7.44 -5.06
C VAL A 220 -0.92 6.31 -5.58
N ARG A 221 -1.02 6.22 -6.90
CA ARG A 221 -1.73 5.19 -7.63
C ARG A 221 -0.75 4.47 -8.54
N VAL A 222 -0.97 3.18 -8.78
CA VAL A 222 -0.24 2.41 -9.79
C VAL A 222 -1.28 1.80 -10.72
N SER A 223 -1.15 2.12 -12.01
CA SER A 223 -2.08 1.75 -13.07
C SER A 223 -1.59 0.52 -13.82
N PHE A 224 -2.46 -0.48 -13.98
CA PHE A 224 -2.23 -1.71 -14.73
C PHE A 224 -3.38 -1.93 -15.72
N PRO A 225 -3.44 -1.16 -16.82
CA PRO A 225 -4.58 -1.15 -17.73
C PRO A 225 -4.87 -2.52 -18.37
N GLU A 226 -3.82 -3.28 -18.71
CA GLU A 226 -3.94 -4.63 -19.29
C GLU A 226 -4.54 -5.67 -18.33
N ARG A 227 -4.57 -5.34 -17.02
CA ARG A 227 -5.16 -6.18 -15.95
C ARG A 227 -6.49 -5.64 -15.44
N GLY A 228 -6.95 -4.48 -15.95
CA GLY A 228 -8.10 -3.79 -15.41
C GLY A 228 -7.93 -3.45 -13.92
N LEU A 229 -6.70 -3.21 -13.46
CA LEU A 229 -6.36 -3.02 -12.05
C LEU A 229 -5.69 -1.65 -11.84
N LEU A 230 -6.21 -0.89 -10.88
CA LEU A 230 -5.62 0.35 -10.40
C LEU A 230 -5.52 0.27 -8.88
N VAL A 231 -4.32 0.24 -8.33
CA VAL A 231 -4.09 0.23 -6.88
C VAL A 231 -3.74 1.62 -6.38
N TYR A 232 -4.02 1.92 -5.12
CA TYR A 232 -3.63 3.20 -4.52
C TYR A 232 -3.32 3.10 -3.03
N LYS A 233 -2.47 4.00 -2.58
CA LYS A 233 -2.23 4.29 -1.16
C LYS A 233 -2.39 5.78 -0.93
N GLN A 234 -3.19 6.15 0.07
CA GLN A 234 -3.25 7.52 0.53
C GLN A 234 -2.03 7.85 1.39
N LEU A 235 -1.35 8.94 1.04
CA LEU A 235 -0.21 9.50 1.78
C LEU A 235 -0.67 10.51 2.82
N LYS A 236 -1.76 11.21 2.52
CA LYS A 236 -2.45 12.11 3.42
C LYS A 236 -3.87 11.61 3.60
N VAL A 237 -4.16 11.14 4.79
CA VAL A 237 -5.47 10.61 5.19
C VAL A 237 -6.23 11.61 6.07
N PRO A 238 -7.57 11.51 6.16
CA PRO A 238 -8.35 12.23 7.17
C PRO A 238 -7.89 11.92 8.60
N PRO A 239 -8.07 12.85 9.57
CA PRO A 239 -7.59 12.68 10.95
C PRO A 239 -8.09 11.43 11.68
N VAL A 240 -9.22 10.86 11.25
CA VAL A 240 -9.81 9.65 11.83
C VAL A 240 -9.11 8.35 11.40
N MET A 241 -8.09 8.44 10.54
CA MET A 241 -7.38 7.29 9.96
C MET A 241 -5.88 7.42 10.16
N THR A 242 -5.20 6.29 10.32
CA THR A 242 -3.74 6.17 10.25
C THR A 242 -3.28 5.63 8.90
N GLY A 243 -4.15 4.95 8.16
CA GLY A 243 -3.84 4.38 6.85
C GLY A 243 -5.09 4.13 6.01
N HIS A 244 -4.96 4.30 4.71
CA HIS A 244 -5.97 3.94 3.73
C HIS A 244 -5.31 3.52 2.43
N THR A 245 -5.56 2.28 2.04
CA THR A 245 -5.18 1.72 0.76
C THR A 245 -6.40 1.18 0.05
N GLY A 246 -6.32 1.00 -1.24
CA GLY A 246 -7.40 0.39 -1.98
C GLY A 246 -7.02 0.05 -3.41
N ARG A 247 -7.98 -0.48 -4.13
CA ARG A 247 -7.84 -0.79 -5.55
C ARG A 247 -9.18 -0.69 -6.26
N TRP A 248 -9.12 -0.47 -7.55
CA TRP A 248 -10.22 -0.63 -8.48
C TRP A 248 -9.91 -1.83 -9.36
N THR A 249 -10.89 -2.70 -9.53
CA THR A 249 -10.82 -3.81 -10.50
C THR A 249 -11.93 -3.65 -11.52
N VAL A 250 -11.62 -3.92 -12.79
CA VAL A 250 -12.53 -3.82 -13.91
C VAL A 250 -12.44 -5.12 -14.71
N GLU A 251 -13.49 -5.92 -14.64
CA GLU A 251 -13.51 -7.27 -15.20
C GLU A 251 -14.59 -7.39 -16.28
N GLN A 252 -14.22 -7.79 -17.51
CA GLN A 252 -15.16 -8.00 -18.63
C GLN A 252 -15.76 -9.40 -18.57
N HIS A 253 -17.07 -9.49 -18.62
CA HIS A 253 -17.85 -10.74 -18.66
C HIS A 253 -18.84 -10.70 -19.84
N GLY A 254 -18.37 -11.06 -21.05
CA GLY A 254 -19.15 -10.88 -22.28
C GLY A 254 -19.46 -9.41 -22.51
N ASP A 255 -20.74 -9.05 -22.57
CA ASP A 255 -21.18 -7.65 -22.81
C ASP A 255 -21.31 -6.82 -21.52
N THR A 256 -21.03 -7.43 -20.35
CA THR A 256 -21.14 -6.78 -19.05
C THR A 256 -19.77 -6.65 -18.40
N VAL A 257 -19.53 -5.53 -17.75
CA VAL A 257 -18.33 -5.25 -16.96
C VAL A 257 -18.71 -5.22 -15.49
N THR A 258 -17.94 -5.90 -14.64
CA THR A 258 -18.01 -5.72 -13.19
C THR A 258 -16.88 -4.78 -12.77
N ALA A 259 -17.24 -3.60 -12.27
CA ALA A 259 -16.28 -2.67 -11.68
C ALA A 259 -16.40 -2.68 -10.15
N THR A 260 -15.30 -2.89 -9.44
CA THR A 260 -15.27 -2.99 -7.97
C THR A 260 -14.27 -2.03 -7.38
N SER A 261 -14.69 -1.31 -6.36
CA SER A 261 -13.82 -0.52 -5.47
C SER A 261 -13.55 -1.30 -4.19
N TRP A 262 -12.28 -1.45 -3.83
CA TRP A 262 -11.82 -2.10 -2.60
C TRP A 262 -11.13 -1.08 -1.71
N HIS A 263 -11.39 -1.17 -0.41
CA HIS A 263 -10.77 -0.32 0.60
C HIS A 263 -10.23 -1.15 1.76
N THR A 264 -9.06 -0.78 2.27
CA THR A 264 -8.55 -1.21 3.57
C THR A 264 -8.19 0.03 4.36
N VAL A 265 -8.77 0.15 5.55
CA VAL A 265 -8.67 1.34 6.41
C VAL A 265 -8.17 0.95 7.78
N SER A 266 -7.23 1.73 8.32
CA SER A 266 -6.80 1.67 9.71
C SER A 266 -7.26 2.96 10.41
N LEU A 267 -8.03 2.82 11.50
CA LEU A 267 -8.56 3.95 12.26
C LEU A 267 -7.52 4.50 13.24
N ASP A 268 -7.55 5.82 13.45
CA ASP A 268 -6.87 6.49 14.55
C ASP A 268 -7.84 6.68 15.73
N PRO A 269 -7.65 5.98 16.86
CA PRO A 269 -8.53 6.14 18.01
C PRO A 269 -8.56 7.55 18.61
N ALA A 270 -7.48 8.30 18.47
CA ALA A 270 -7.42 9.69 18.95
C ALA A 270 -8.24 10.60 18.03
N GLY A 271 -7.99 10.50 16.72
CA GLY A 271 -8.74 11.26 15.70
C GLY A 271 -10.24 10.91 15.69
N VAL A 272 -10.60 9.63 15.93
CA VAL A 272 -12.00 9.21 16.07
C VAL A 272 -12.69 9.94 17.25
N ARG A 273 -12.06 9.98 18.41
CA ARG A 273 -12.63 10.67 19.58
C ARG A 273 -12.75 12.17 19.38
N GLU A 274 -11.76 12.78 18.74
CA GLU A 274 -11.75 14.21 18.45
C GLU A 274 -12.83 14.59 17.43
N HIS A 275 -12.97 13.82 16.36
CA HIS A 275 -13.84 14.16 15.24
C HIS A 275 -15.30 13.71 15.43
N PHE A 276 -15.52 12.51 15.99
CA PHE A 276 -16.86 11.93 16.16
C PHE A 276 -17.37 12.01 17.61
N GLY A 277 -16.52 12.41 18.57
CA GLY A 277 -16.87 12.52 19.99
C GLY A 277 -16.25 11.41 20.84
N ALA A 278 -16.02 11.76 22.14
CA ALA A 278 -15.28 10.89 23.08
C ALA A 278 -15.93 9.52 23.36
N GLY A 279 -17.25 9.41 23.15
CA GLY A 279 -18.00 8.16 23.35
C GLY A 279 -18.06 7.23 22.15
N THR A 280 -17.53 7.64 20.99
CA THR A 280 -17.62 6.84 19.75
C THR A 280 -16.80 5.55 19.87
N THR A 281 -17.47 4.43 19.70
CA THR A 281 -16.84 3.11 19.68
C THR A 281 -16.14 2.84 18.34
N PRO A 282 -15.15 1.91 18.29
CA PRO A 282 -14.54 1.51 17.03
C PRO A 282 -15.56 0.99 15.99
N ALA A 283 -16.61 0.28 16.42
CA ALA A 283 -17.66 -0.23 15.54
C ALA A 283 -18.48 0.89 14.88
N GLU A 284 -18.86 1.91 15.66
CA GLU A 284 -19.54 3.10 15.15
C GLU A 284 -18.64 3.89 14.19
N ALA A 285 -17.37 4.10 14.57
CA ALA A 285 -16.39 4.77 13.70
C ALA A 285 -16.21 4.04 12.35
N ARG A 286 -16.11 2.69 12.38
CA ARG A 286 -16.05 1.88 11.14
C ARG A 286 -17.28 2.09 10.28
N THR A 287 -18.47 2.14 10.87
CA THR A 287 -19.73 2.36 10.13
C THR A 287 -19.73 3.74 9.47
N LEU A 288 -19.33 4.79 10.18
CA LEU A 288 -19.27 6.16 9.66
C LEU A 288 -18.25 6.28 8.52
N VAL A 289 -17.04 5.76 8.73
CA VAL A 289 -15.97 5.80 7.73
C VAL A 289 -16.31 4.95 6.51
N ARG A 290 -16.86 3.73 6.71
CA ARG A 290 -17.37 2.87 5.63
C ARG A 290 -18.42 3.60 4.78
N HIS A 291 -19.35 4.28 5.45
CA HIS A 291 -20.41 5.03 4.75
C HIS A 291 -19.82 6.18 3.92
N ALA A 292 -18.92 6.99 4.49
CA ALA A 292 -18.32 8.13 3.82
C ALA A 292 -17.50 7.70 2.58
N LEU A 293 -16.60 6.73 2.75
CA LEU A 293 -15.75 6.24 1.65
C LEU A 293 -16.59 5.51 0.59
N GLY A 294 -17.52 4.63 1.01
CA GLY A 294 -18.37 3.88 0.10
C GLY A 294 -19.32 4.78 -0.70
N THR A 295 -19.82 5.88 -0.13
CA THR A 295 -20.62 6.86 -0.86
C THR A 295 -19.81 7.50 -1.99
N ASN A 296 -18.55 7.89 -1.74
CA ASN A 296 -17.70 8.49 -2.75
C ASN A 296 -17.33 7.48 -3.85
N SER A 297 -16.92 6.27 -3.48
CA SER A 297 -16.56 5.23 -4.45
C SER A 297 -17.75 4.75 -5.28
N SER A 298 -18.92 4.53 -4.65
CA SER A 298 -20.15 4.17 -5.37
C SER A 298 -20.62 5.29 -6.31
N THR A 299 -20.43 6.55 -5.92
CA THR A 299 -20.69 7.69 -6.81
C THR A 299 -19.76 7.66 -8.02
N THR A 300 -18.46 7.42 -7.80
CA THR A 300 -17.48 7.28 -8.90
C THR A 300 -17.84 6.15 -9.84
N LEU A 301 -18.20 4.97 -9.31
CA LEU A 301 -18.63 3.81 -10.09
C LEU A 301 -19.90 4.10 -10.90
N ARG A 302 -20.85 4.81 -10.33
CA ARG A 302 -22.08 5.20 -11.05
C ARG A 302 -21.77 6.12 -12.23
N TYR A 303 -20.90 7.11 -12.08
CA TYR A 303 -20.50 8.00 -13.19
C TYR A 303 -19.65 7.27 -14.23
N ALA A 304 -18.79 6.32 -13.82
CA ALA A 304 -18.07 5.45 -14.75
C ALA A 304 -19.06 4.60 -15.58
N LYS A 305 -20.10 4.05 -14.94
CA LYS A 305 -21.19 3.35 -15.61
C LYS A 305 -21.89 4.24 -16.65
N GLU A 306 -22.36 5.41 -16.24
CA GLU A 306 -23.03 6.35 -17.13
C GLU A 306 -22.13 6.77 -18.31
N HIS A 307 -20.82 6.87 -18.10
CA HIS A 307 -19.86 7.18 -19.15
C HIS A 307 -19.74 6.04 -20.15
N ALA A 308 -19.43 4.82 -19.69
CA ALA A 308 -19.21 3.67 -20.56
C ALA A 308 -20.49 3.28 -21.34
N GLU A 309 -21.67 3.36 -20.72
CA GLU A 309 -22.95 3.09 -21.37
C GLU A 309 -23.29 4.12 -22.47
N ARG A 310 -22.83 5.38 -22.37
CA ARG A 310 -22.93 6.38 -23.44
C ARG A 310 -21.96 6.14 -24.58
N CYS A 311 -20.75 5.61 -24.32
CA CYS A 311 -19.77 5.28 -25.37
C CYS A 311 -20.21 4.11 -26.25
N ARG A 312 -21.13 3.26 -25.75
CA ARG A 312 -21.68 2.11 -26.50
C ARG A 312 -22.70 2.52 -27.58
N GLY A 313 -23.32 3.66 -27.49
CA GLY A 313 -24.34 4.15 -28.43
C GLY A 313 -23.76 5.02 -29.51
#